data_7d98303a97d28edcee23b6af50f47b15
#
_entry.id   7d98303a97d28edcee23b6af50f47b15
#
_cell.length_a   1.000
_cell.length_b   1.000
_cell.length_c   1.000
_cell.angle_alpha   90.00
_cell.angle_beta   90.00
_cell.angle_gamma   90.00
#
_symmetry.space_group_name_H-M   'P 1'
#
loop_
_entity.id
_entity.type
_entity.pdbx_description
1 polymer ?
#
loop_
_entity_poly.entity_id
_entity_poly.type
_entity_poly.pdbx_seq_one_letter_code
_entity_poly.pdbx_strand_id
1 'polypeptide(L)'
;SSAPHVRSPLTTKGVMTDVLIALLPTAVMGVWVHGFPAFLVIALSMCSAVVTEYLFDLATHRKNTVNDCSAMVTGLLLALTLPAQVPVYIPVLGSVFAILVVKCLFGGLGHNIMNPALAGRSFLLISFGSLMTVYSVDGVSAAPPLAELAAGKAVDLPPLFKGFPRGVIGPPPPPP
;
A
#
# COMPACT_ATOMS: atom_id res chain seq x y z
N SER A 1 -25.62 37.55 15.70
CA SER A 1 -25.34 37.41 14.27
C SER A 1 -24.43 36.21 14.09
N SER A 2 -24.97 35.18 13.48
CA SER A 2 -24.20 33.98 13.13
C SER A 2 -23.13 34.32 12.08
N ALA A 3 -21.88 33.95 12.36
CA ALA A 3 -20.78 34.14 11.43
C ALA A 3 -21.10 33.43 10.08
N PRO A 4 -20.70 33.99 8.93
CA PRO A 4 -20.90 33.35 7.66
C PRO A 4 -20.09 32.07 7.60
N HIS A 5 -20.78 30.94 7.57
CA HIS A 5 -20.15 29.64 7.35
C HIS A 5 -19.78 29.51 5.87
N VAL A 6 -18.51 29.75 5.55
CA VAL A 6 -17.97 29.40 4.23
C VAL A 6 -17.92 27.87 4.15
N ARG A 7 -18.91 27.27 3.52
CA ARG A 7 -18.89 25.84 3.21
C ARG A 7 -18.09 25.65 1.94
N SER A 8 -16.98 24.90 2.05
CA SER A 8 -16.28 24.41 0.87
C SER A 8 -17.20 23.49 0.06
N PRO A 9 -17.28 23.63 -1.27
CA PRO A 9 -18.04 22.73 -2.14
C PRO A 9 -17.42 21.33 -2.24
N LEU A 10 -16.27 21.11 -1.59
CA LEU A 10 -15.55 19.84 -1.62
C LEU A 10 -16.31 18.78 -0.84
N THR A 11 -16.67 17.70 -1.52
CA THR A 11 -17.26 16.51 -0.91
C THR A 11 -16.17 15.50 -0.56
N THR A 12 -16.38 14.71 0.50
CA THR A 12 -15.45 13.63 0.88
C THR A 12 -15.15 12.69 -0.30
N LYS A 13 -16.19 12.34 -1.06
CA LYS A 13 -16.05 11.54 -2.27
C LYS A 13 -15.13 12.18 -3.31
N GLY A 14 -15.29 13.48 -3.55
CA GLY A 14 -14.46 14.22 -4.51
C GLY A 14 -12.98 14.15 -4.11
N VAL A 15 -12.68 14.48 -2.86
CA VAL A 15 -11.30 14.43 -2.34
C VAL A 15 -10.71 13.02 -2.42
N MET A 16 -11.46 11.98 -2.06
CA MET A 16 -10.97 10.59 -2.14
C MET A 16 -10.76 10.15 -3.59
N THR A 17 -11.60 10.60 -4.52
CA THR A 17 -11.42 10.33 -5.95
C THR A 17 -10.17 11.01 -6.49
N ASP A 18 -9.92 12.25 -6.11
CA ASP A 18 -8.70 12.97 -6.50
C ASP A 18 -7.44 12.27 -5.99
N VAL A 19 -7.47 11.74 -4.76
CA VAL A 19 -6.37 10.94 -4.21
C VAL A 19 -6.18 9.64 -5.01
N LEU A 20 -7.25 8.94 -5.38
CA LEU A 20 -7.15 7.74 -6.24
C LEU A 20 -6.49 8.08 -7.58
N ILE A 21 -6.91 9.16 -8.22
CA ILE A 21 -6.35 9.61 -9.50
C ILE A 21 -4.85 9.95 -9.33
N ALA A 22 -4.49 10.64 -8.25
CA ALA A 22 -3.10 10.99 -7.96
C ALA A 22 -2.20 9.76 -7.70
N LEU A 23 -2.77 8.66 -7.18
CA LEU A 23 -2.04 7.41 -6.94
C LEU A 23 -1.95 6.50 -8.17
N LEU A 24 -2.78 6.72 -9.20
CA LEU A 24 -2.78 5.88 -10.41
C LEU A 24 -1.41 5.80 -11.10
N PRO A 25 -0.67 6.90 -11.33
CA PRO A 25 0.65 6.81 -11.96
C PRO A 25 1.60 5.89 -11.18
N THR A 26 1.59 5.97 -9.85
CA THR A 26 2.41 5.12 -8.98
C THR A 26 1.99 3.64 -9.08
N ALA A 27 0.70 3.37 -9.09
CA ALA A 27 0.17 2.01 -9.23
C ALA A 27 0.53 1.40 -10.60
N VAL A 28 0.36 2.17 -11.68
CA VAL A 28 0.73 1.75 -13.05
C VAL A 28 2.23 1.46 -13.13
N MET A 29 3.06 2.32 -12.56
CA MET A 29 4.51 2.12 -12.55
C MET A 29 4.91 0.89 -11.72
N GLY A 30 4.25 0.66 -10.58
CA GLY A 30 4.44 -0.53 -9.77
C GLY A 30 4.12 -1.82 -10.54
N VAL A 31 3.00 -1.83 -11.28
CA VAL A 31 2.63 -2.97 -12.14
C VAL A 31 3.61 -3.11 -13.31
N TRP A 32 4.07 -2.01 -13.90
CA TRP A 32 5.05 -2.05 -14.99
C TRP A 32 6.38 -2.68 -14.55
N VAL A 33 6.86 -2.33 -13.36
CA VAL A 33 8.15 -2.81 -12.83
C VAL A 33 8.07 -4.25 -12.32
N HIS A 34 7.02 -4.58 -11.56
CA HIS A 34 6.91 -5.87 -10.87
C HIS A 34 5.98 -6.86 -11.59
N GLY A 35 5.31 -6.44 -12.66
CA GLY A 35 4.46 -7.28 -13.49
C GLY A 35 3.14 -7.71 -12.83
N PHE A 36 2.64 -8.86 -13.28
CA PHE A 36 1.34 -9.38 -12.87
C PHE A 36 1.16 -9.62 -11.34
N PRO A 37 2.18 -10.05 -10.57
CA PRO A 37 2.06 -10.17 -9.13
C PRO A 37 1.67 -8.85 -8.43
N ALA A 38 2.27 -7.73 -8.83
CA ALA A 38 1.91 -6.43 -8.28
C ALA A 38 0.45 -6.04 -8.58
N PHE A 39 -0.01 -6.33 -9.79
CA PHE A 39 -1.41 -6.12 -10.15
C PHE A 39 -2.36 -6.93 -9.25
N LEU A 40 -2.04 -8.21 -8.98
CA LEU A 40 -2.82 -9.05 -8.08
C LEU A 40 -2.87 -8.51 -6.66
N VAL A 41 -1.75 -8.06 -6.11
CA VAL A 41 -1.69 -7.45 -4.77
C VAL A 41 -2.59 -6.21 -4.70
N ILE A 42 -2.53 -5.33 -5.70
CA ILE A 42 -3.37 -4.13 -5.78
C ILE A 42 -4.85 -4.51 -5.87
N ALA A 43 -5.21 -5.39 -6.79
CA ALA A 43 -6.60 -5.79 -7.00
C ALA A 43 -7.20 -6.47 -5.76
N LEU A 44 -6.47 -7.42 -5.15
CA LEU A 44 -6.94 -8.13 -3.95
C LEU A 44 -7.06 -7.20 -2.75
N SER A 45 -6.11 -6.30 -2.55
CA SER A 45 -6.15 -5.35 -1.44
C SER A 45 -7.33 -4.38 -1.58
N MET A 46 -7.57 -3.83 -2.77
CA MET A 46 -8.69 -2.93 -3.02
C MET A 46 -10.04 -3.66 -2.90
N CYS A 47 -10.17 -4.82 -3.54
CA CYS A 47 -11.42 -5.60 -3.47
C CYS A 47 -11.74 -6.03 -2.03
N SER A 48 -10.76 -6.57 -1.29
CA SER A 48 -10.98 -7.00 0.09
C SER A 48 -11.31 -5.82 1.01
N ALA A 49 -10.69 -4.65 0.81
CA ALA A 49 -11.03 -3.44 1.57
C ALA A 49 -12.49 -3.01 1.35
N VAL A 50 -12.93 -2.94 0.09
CA VAL A 50 -14.32 -2.56 -0.26
C VAL A 50 -15.32 -3.59 0.25
N VAL A 51 -15.05 -4.88 0.06
CA VAL A 51 -15.92 -5.96 0.53
C VAL A 51 -16.04 -5.94 2.05
N THR A 52 -14.94 -5.75 2.76
CA THR A 52 -14.95 -5.68 4.24
C THR A 52 -15.77 -4.52 4.74
N GLU A 53 -15.64 -3.33 4.15
CA GLU A 53 -16.46 -2.18 4.52
C GLU A 53 -17.93 -2.42 4.23
N TYR A 54 -18.27 -2.94 3.05
CA TYR A 54 -19.64 -3.26 2.68
C TYR A 54 -20.28 -4.26 3.63
N LEU A 55 -19.58 -5.34 3.98
CA LEU A 55 -20.09 -6.35 4.92
C LEU A 55 -20.28 -5.78 6.32
N PHE A 56 -19.38 -4.90 6.77
CA PHE A 56 -19.52 -4.24 8.06
C PHE A 56 -20.72 -3.29 8.09
N ASP A 57 -20.90 -2.46 7.06
CA ASP A 57 -22.06 -1.56 6.96
C ASP A 57 -23.37 -2.34 6.93
N LEU A 58 -23.40 -3.47 6.21
CA LEU A 58 -24.56 -4.36 6.18
C LEU A 58 -24.86 -4.96 7.56
N ALA A 59 -23.84 -5.46 8.24
CA ALA A 59 -23.98 -6.09 9.56
C ALA A 59 -24.40 -5.10 10.65
N THR A 60 -23.96 -3.85 10.55
CA THR A 60 -24.24 -2.80 11.54
C THR A 60 -25.42 -1.91 11.20
N HIS A 61 -26.11 -2.20 10.08
CA HIS A 61 -27.23 -1.38 9.56
C HIS A 61 -26.87 0.10 9.41
N ARG A 62 -25.61 0.42 9.14
CA ARG A 62 -25.14 1.79 8.90
C ARG A 62 -25.46 2.21 7.46
N LYS A 63 -25.50 3.52 7.23
CA LYS A 63 -25.56 4.05 5.87
C LYS A 63 -24.30 3.58 5.12
N ASN A 64 -24.50 3.11 3.90
CA ASN A 64 -23.45 2.60 3.03
C ASN A 64 -22.37 3.67 2.81
N THR A 65 -21.20 3.47 3.42
CA THR A 65 -20.04 4.39 3.33
C THR A 65 -19.10 4.05 2.17
N VAL A 66 -19.29 2.92 1.52
CA VAL A 66 -18.50 2.46 0.37
C VAL A 66 -18.48 3.49 -0.78
N ASN A 67 -19.55 4.28 -0.90
CA ASN A 67 -19.66 5.31 -1.94
C ASN A 67 -18.69 6.48 -1.80
N ASP A 68 -18.00 6.64 -0.67
CA ASP A 68 -17.02 7.70 -0.47
C ASP A 68 -15.63 7.38 -1.04
N CYS A 69 -15.43 6.18 -1.57
CA CYS A 69 -14.19 5.66 -2.14
C CYS A 69 -13.01 5.53 -1.15
N SER A 70 -13.24 5.75 0.14
CA SER A 70 -12.17 5.76 1.14
C SER A 70 -11.58 4.36 1.41
N ALA A 71 -12.39 3.29 1.29
CA ALA A 71 -11.89 1.92 1.35
C ALA A 71 -10.97 1.58 0.18
N MET A 72 -11.30 2.07 -1.02
CA MET A 72 -10.46 1.89 -2.21
C MET A 72 -9.10 2.59 -2.03
N VAL A 73 -9.11 3.82 -1.51
CA VAL A 73 -7.87 4.56 -1.19
C VAL A 73 -7.04 3.80 -0.17
N THR A 74 -7.66 3.31 0.91
CA THR A 74 -6.98 2.54 1.96
C THR A 74 -6.37 1.26 1.39
N GLY A 75 -7.12 0.50 0.60
CA GLY A 75 -6.65 -0.72 -0.05
C GLY A 75 -5.49 -0.46 -1.02
N LEU A 76 -5.59 0.59 -1.84
CA LEU A 76 -4.53 0.99 -2.76
C LEU A 76 -3.26 1.43 -2.02
N LEU A 77 -3.37 2.29 -1.01
CA LEU A 77 -2.23 2.73 -0.20
C LEU A 77 -1.56 1.55 0.49
N LEU A 78 -2.33 0.63 1.06
CA LEU A 78 -1.78 -0.58 1.66
C LEU A 78 -1.03 -1.40 0.61
N ALA A 79 -1.63 -1.68 -0.54
CA ALA A 79 -1.03 -2.46 -1.62
C ALA A 79 0.31 -1.89 -2.08
N LEU A 80 0.39 -0.56 -2.26
CA LEU A 80 1.62 0.12 -2.67
C LEU A 80 2.75 0.05 -1.62
N THR A 81 2.44 -0.37 -0.40
CA THR A 81 3.44 -0.56 0.66
C THR A 81 3.85 -2.03 0.84
N LEU A 82 3.19 -2.97 0.16
CA LEU A 82 3.49 -4.39 0.24
C LEU A 82 4.50 -4.82 -0.81
N PRO A 83 5.35 -5.84 -0.52
CA PRO A 83 6.15 -6.48 -1.55
C PRO A 83 5.26 -7.11 -2.63
N ALA A 84 5.67 -7.03 -3.90
CA ALA A 84 4.86 -7.51 -5.01
C ALA A 84 4.65 -9.05 -5.02
N GLN A 85 5.53 -9.80 -4.38
CA GLN A 85 5.51 -11.27 -4.41
C GLN A 85 4.98 -11.90 -3.12
N VAL A 86 4.26 -11.15 -2.30
CA VAL A 86 3.62 -11.72 -1.11
C VAL A 86 2.50 -12.70 -1.50
N PRO A 87 2.28 -13.75 -0.71
CA PRO A 87 1.14 -14.66 -0.91
C PRO A 87 -0.18 -13.90 -0.91
N VAL A 88 -1.15 -14.36 -1.68
CA VAL A 88 -2.45 -13.72 -1.92
C VAL A 88 -3.27 -13.44 -0.65
N TYR A 89 -3.05 -14.19 0.43
CA TYR A 89 -3.74 -13.97 1.70
C TYR A 89 -3.23 -12.74 2.46
N ILE A 90 -1.99 -12.32 2.25
CA ILE A 90 -1.37 -11.17 2.94
C ILE A 90 -2.10 -9.86 2.65
N PRO A 91 -2.28 -9.43 1.37
CA PRO A 91 -3.03 -8.21 1.08
C PRO A 91 -4.48 -8.27 1.57
N VAL A 92 -5.10 -9.44 1.55
CA VAL A 92 -6.47 -9.62 2.06
C VAL A 92 -6.52 -9.42 3.57
N LEU A 93 -5.66 -10.11 4.34
CA LEU A 93 -5.61 -9.96 5.80
C LEU A 93 -5.30 -8.54 6.23
N GLY A 94 -4.33 -7.89 5.58
CA GLY A 94 -3.97 -6.51 5.88
C GLY A 94 -5.11 -5.54 5.61
N SER A 95 -5.83 -5.70 4.51
CA SER A 95 -6.97 -4.85 4.15
C SER A 95 -8.16 -5.07 5.09
N VAL A 96 -8.47 -6.32 5.43
CA VAL A 96 -9.51 -6.64 6.41
C VAL A 96 -9.19 -6.00 7.76
N PHE A 97 -7.96 -6.15 8.26
CA PHE A 97 -7.54 -5.52 9.51
C PHE A 97 -7.62 -3.99 9.43
N ALA A 98 -7.11 -3.39 8.37
CA ALA A 98 -7.10 -1.94 8.18
C ALA A 98 -8.53 -1.35 8.18
N ILE A 99 -9.45 -1.99 7.47
CA ILE A 99 -10.82 -1.50 7.36
C ILE A 99 -11.62 -1.86 8.60
N LEU A 100 -11.67 -3.13 9.00
CA LEU A 100 -12.52 -3.58 10.10
C LEU A 100 -12.07 -2.97 11.43
N VAL A 101 -10.79 -3.19 11.79
CA VAL A 101 -10.28 -2.82 13.11
C VAL A 101 -10.00 -1.32 13.20
N VAL A 102 -9.28 -0.76 12.23
CA VAL A 102 -8.78 0.63 12.35
C VAL A 102 -9.79 1.66 11.87
N LYS A 103 -10.57 1.37 10.83
CA LYS A 103 -11.54 2.32 10.29
C LYS A 103 -12.93 2.12 10.91
N CYS A 104 -13.52 0.94 10.76
CA CYS A 104 -14.93 0.72 11.06
C CYS A 104 -15.22 0.70 12.57
N LEU A 105 -14.40 0.04 13.38
CA LEU A 105 -14.62 -0.05 14.84
C LEU A 105 -14.48 1.31 15.54
N PHE A 106 -13.65 2.22 15.01
CA PHE A 106 -13.50 3.57 15.58
C PHE A 106 -14.52 4.60 15.06
N GLY A 107 -15.48 4.19 14.24
CA GLY A 107 -16.59 5.06 13.82
C GLY A 107 -16.56 5.50 12.36
N GLY A 108 -15.60 5.07 11.58
CA GLY A 108 -15.48 5.39 10.15
C GLY A 108 -14.55 6.54 9.83
N LEU A 109 -14.65 7.06 8.62
CA LEU A 109 -13.77 8.12 8.12
C LEU A 109 -13.84 9.37 9.00
N GLY A 110 -12.67 9.88 9.38
CA GLY A 110 -12.53 11.07 10.23
C GLY A 110 -12.52 10.79 11.73
N HIS A 111 -12.83 9.57 12.18
CA HIS A 111 -12.77 9.15 13.58
C HIS A 111 -11.62 8.17 13.85
N ASN A 112 -10.83 7.85 12.84
CA ASN A 112 -9.69 6.93 13.02
C ASN A 112 -8.59 7.59 13.82
N ILE A 113 -8.04 6.87 14.81
CA ILE A 113 -6.92 7.32 15.63
C ILE A 113 -5.62 7.35 14.79
N MET A 114 -5.51 6.50 13.78
CA MET A 114 -4.33 6.36 12.92
C MET A 114 -4.74 6.08 11.48
N ASN A 115 -3.78 6.21 10.55
CA ASN A 115 -4.02 5.87 9.15
C ASN A 115 -4.26 4.36 9.00
N PRO A 116 -5.41 3.92 8.46
CA PRO A 116 -5.75 2.50 8.36
C PRO A 116 -4.76 1.69 7.52
N ALA A 117 -4.25 2.25 6.42
CA ALA A 117 -3.30 1.56 5.56
C ALA A 117 -1.96 1.32 6.27
N LEU A 118 -1.46 2.31 7.02
CA LEU A 118 -0.23 2.16 7.80
C LEU A 118 -0.40 1.18 8.95
N ALA A 119 -1.53 1.21 9.63
CA ALA A 119 -1.83 0.25 10.68
C ALA A 119 -1.93 -1.19 10.14
N GLY A 120 -2.58 -1.39 9.00
CA GLY A 120 -2.62 -2.68 8.30
C GLY A 120 -1.22 -3.18 7.94
N ARG A 121 -0.36 -2.31 7.40
CA ARG A 121 1.04 -2.66 7.15
C ARG A 121 1.80 -3.04 8.41
N SER A 122 1.65 -2.26 9.49
CA SER A 122 2.33 -2.54 10.76
C SER A 122 1.89 -3.87 11.34
N PHE A 123 0.58 -4.17 11.29
CA PHE A 123 0.04 -5.47 11.67
C PHE A 123 0.68 -6.62 10.87
N LEU A 124 0.74 -6.49 9.55
CA LEU A 124 1.36 -7.49 8.68
C LEU A 124 2.86 -7.64 8.96
N LEU A 125 3.58 -6.55 9.20
CA LEU A 125 5.01 -6.58 9.50
C LEU A 125 5.31 -7.31 10.81
N ILE A 126 4.48 -7.10 11.84
CA ILE A 126 4.63 -7.77 13.14
C ILE A 126 4.26 -9.25 13.03
N SER A 127 3.18 -9.57 12.31
CA SER A 127 2.65 -10.94 12.19
C SER A 127 3.40 -11.80 11.19
N PHE A 128 3.86 -11.22 10.08
CA PHE A 128 4.46 -11.91 8.93
C PHE A 128 5.76 -11.24 8.47
N GLY A 129 6.62 -10.83 9.41
CA GLY A 129 7.83 -10.06 9.15
C GLY A 129 8.73 -10.67 8.09
N SER A 130 8.91 -11.99 8.07
CA SER A 130 9.73 -12.68 7.07
C SER A 130 9.18 -12.51 5.65
N LEU A 131 7.86 -12.53 5.46
CA LEU A 131 7.22 -12.34 4.15
C LEU A 131 7.20 -10.88 3.72
N MET A 132 7.19 -9.96 4.67
CA MET A 132 7.15 -8.51 4.42
C MET A 132 8.52 -7.90 4.13
N THR A 133 9.60 -8.61 4.44
CA THR A 133 10.98 -8.15 4.26
C THR A 133 11.71 -8.79 3.08
N VAL A 134 11.08 -9.77 2.42
CA VAL A 134 11.63 -10.39 1.22
C VAL A 134 11.30 -9.55 0.00
N TYR A 135 12.31 -9.04 -0.66
CA TYR A 135 12.18 -8.34 -1.93
C TYR A 135 12.72 -9.22 -3.05
N SER A 136 12.01 -9.29 -4.15
CA SER A 136 12.46 -9.99 -5.35
C SER A 136 13.05 -8.97 -6.31
N VAL A 137 14.30 -9.20 -6.68
CA VAL A 137 14.98 -8.48 -7.76
C VAL A 137 15.22 -9.50 -8.87
N ASP A 138 14.70 -9.23 -10.06
CA ASP A 138 14.82 -10.10 -11.25
C ASP A 138 14.38 -11.57 -11.02
N GLY A 139 13.31 -11.76 -10.21
CA GLY A 139 12.75 -13.10 -9.94
C GLY A 139 13.50 -13.91 -8.88
N VAL A 140 14.55 -13.38 -8.30
CA VAL A 140 15.29 -13.99 -7.18
C VAL A 140 14.91 -13.31 -5.89
N SER A 141 14.46 -14.08 -4.90
CA SER A 141 14.20 -13.55 -3.56
C SER A 141 15.50 -13.16 -2.89
N ALA A 142 15.67 -11.87 -2.62
CA ALA A 142 16.87 -11.30 -2.00
C ALA A 142 16.49 -10.43 -0.80
N ALA A 143 17.48 -10.15 0.06
CA ALA A 143 17.35 -9.14 1.10
C ALA A 143 17.15 -7.74 0.47
N PRO A 144 16.57 -6.77 1.23
CA PRO A 144 16.45 -5.41 0.72
C PRO A 144 17.81 -4.89 0.21
N PRO A 145 17.86 -4.21 -0.95
CA PRO A 145 19.12 -3.77 -1.55
C PRO A 145 20.03 -2.97 -0.59
N LEU A 146 19.44 -2.18 0.30
CA LEU A 146 20.16 -1.43 1.32
C LEU A 146 20.80 -2.34 2.39
N ALA A 147 20.16 -3.46 2.74
CA ALA A 147 20.72 -4.40 3.70
C ALA A 147 21.90 -5.17 3.10
N GLU A 148 21.87 -5.49 1.82
CA GLU A 148 22.99 -6.12 1.12
C GLU A 148 24.17 -5.16 0.94
N LEU A 149 23.90 -3.88 0.64
CA LEU A 149 24.92 -2.83 0.62
C LEU A 149 25.55 -2.63 2.00
N ALA A 150 24.76 -2.62 3.07
CA ALA A 150 25.27 -2.53 4.44
C ALA A 150 26.13 -3.74 4.84
N ALA A 151 25.86 -4.91 4.26
CA ALA A 151 26.65 -6.13 4.44
C ALA A 151 27.90 -6.18 3.54
N GLY A 152 28.19 -5.12 2.75
CA GLY A 152 29.34 -5.05 1.84
C GLY A 152 29.22 -5.95 0.60
N LYS A 153 28.02 -6.44 0.27
CA LYS A 153 27.79 -7.22 -0.94
C LYS A 153 27.51 -6.29 -2.13
N ALA A 154 28.04 -6.66 -3.30
CA ALA A 154 27.67 -5.99 -4.54
C ALA A 154 26.18 -6.25 -4.84
N VAL A 155 25.41 -5.18 -4.98
CA VAL A 155 23.98 -5.27 -5.31
C VAL A 155 23.82 -4.97 -6.79
N ASP A 156 23.28 -5.94 -7.54
CA ASP A 156 22.89 -5.74 -8.93
C ASP A 156 21.49 -5.10 -8.92
N LEU A 157 21.44 -3.78 -9.03
CA LEU A 157 20.18 -3.04 -9.08
C LEU A 157 19.54 -3.21 -10.46
N PRO A 158 18.25 -3.57 -10.55
CA PRO A 158 17.59 -3.63 -11.84
C PRO A 158 17.63 -2.25 -12.49
N PRO A 159 17.89 -2.16 -13.79
CA PRO A 159 17.92 -0.89 -14.51
C PRO A 159 16.49 -0.31 -14.54
N LEU A 160 16.15 0.51 -13.57
CA LEU A 160 14.88 1.26 -13.54
C LEU A 160 14.76 2.22 -14.73
N PHE A 161 15.90 2.62 -15.30
CA PHE A 161 16.00 3.35 -16.56
C PHE A 161 17.20 2.82 -17.37
N LYS A 162 16.97 2.52 -18.64
CA LYS A 162 18.05 2.22 -19.59
C LYS A 162 18.97 3.44 -19.76
N GLY A 163 19.84 3.73 -18.86
CA GLY A 163 20.71 4.91 -18.92
C GLY A 163 21.47 5.17 -17.63
N PHE A 164 21.11 4.51 -16.55
CA PHE A 164 21.93 4.57 -15.34
C PHE A 164 23.13 3.63 -15.53
N PRO A 165 24.38 4.12 -15.44
CA PRO A 165 25.55 3.26 -15.59
C PRO A 165 25.56 2.22 -14.47
N ARG A 166 25.53 0.94 -14.86
CA ARG A 166 25.83 -0.17 -13.96
C ARG A 166 27.20 0.10 -13.35
N GLY A 167 27.29 0.23 -12.04
CA GLY A 167 28.57 0.29 -11.36
C GLY A 167 28.85 1.50 -10.45
N VAL A 168 27.86 2.38 -10.23
CA VAL A 168 28.07 3.55 -9.35
C VAL A 168 27.98 3.18 -7.85
N ILE A 169 27.46 1.99 -7.50
CA ILE A 169 27.30 1.53 -6.12
C ILE A 169 27.85 0.11 -6.01
N GLY A 170 29.13 -0.03 -6.13
CA GLY A 170 29.86 -1.26 -5.80
C GLY A 170 30.82 -1.01 -4.61
N PRO A 171 31.19 -2.05 -3.85
CA PRO A 171 32.26 -1.90 -2.86
C PRO A 171 33.53 -1.43 -3.57
N PRO A 172 34.36 -0.59 -2.93
CA PRO A 172 35.66 -0.20 -3.48
C PRO A 172 36.48 -1.46 -3.77
N PRO A 173 37.29 -1.48 -4.83
CA PRO A 173 38.17 -2.62 -5.10
C PRO A 173 39.06 -2.87 -3.90
N PRO A 174 39.45 -4.13 -3.61
CA PRO A 174 40.36 -4.45 -2.54
C PRO A 174 41.68 -3.69 -2.74
N PRO A 175 42.30 -3.22 -1.67
CA PRO A 175 43.60 -2.54 -1.77
C PRO A 175 44.63 -3.46 -2.42
N PRO A 176 45.62 -2.89 -3.17
CA PRO A 176 46.65 -3.66 -3.85
C PRO A 176 47.53 -4.46 -2.90
#